data_bb8c8006d7030c2c7d094b7343dd9dce
#
_entry.id   bb8c8006d7030c2c7d094b7343dd9dce
#
_cell.length_a   1.000
_cell.length_b   1.000
_cell.length_c   1.000
_cell.angle_alpha   90.00
_cell.angle_beta   90.00
_cell.angle_gamma   90.00
#
_symmetry.space_group_name_H-M   'P 1'
#
loop_
_entity.id
_entity.type
_entity.pdbx_description
1 polymer ?
#
loop_
_entity_poly.entity_id
_entity_poly.type
_entity_poly.pdbx_seq_one_letter_code
_entity_poly.pdbx_strand_id
1 'polypeptide(L)'
;MVSSYLLKDILEFEGVRNSNKVSELLRLIAFQPGKEVSLDELSRNLGISKNTVDRYLDLLQKVFVIQRVNGFSRNLRKEVTRHARYYFLDNGIRNALINNFNPLTMRSDIGELWENYVIMERIKFQSYTNLHSLNYFWRTYQQQEIDWIEDRGGKLYAFECKWKEDRKVKVPSAWAQAYPESEFQVITPSNYLEWIT
;
A
#
# COMPACT_ATOMS: atom_id res chain seq x y z
N MET A 1 6.66 23.36 -4.10
CA MET A 1 6.06 23.87 -2.83
C MET A 1 5.69 22.74 -1.86
N VAL A 2 4.97 21.68 -2.27
CA VAL A 2 4.59 20.57 -1.35
C VAL A 2 5.81 19.86 -0.74
N SER A 3 6.89 19.63 -1.49
CA SER A 3 8.10 18.99 -0.98
C SER A 3 8.86 19.82 0.06
N SER A 4 8.72 21.14 0.07
CA SER A 4 9.49 22.00 1.00
C SER A 4 8.87 22.10 2.38
N TYR A 5 7.54 22.11 2.49
CA TYR A 5 6.85 22.24 3.79
C TYR A 5 6.69 20.88 4.47
N LEU A 6 6.11 19.91 3.78
CA LEU A 6 5.87 18.57 4.35
C LEU A 6 7.16 17.91 4.83
N LEU A 7 8.24 18.05 4.06
CA LEU A 7 9.53 17.46 4.40
C LEU A 7 10.29 18.26 5.46
N LYS A 8 10.14 19.58 5.52
CA LYS A 8 10.87 20.40 6.48
C LYS A 8 10.51 20.05 7.92
N ASP A 9 9.23 20.02 8.24
CA ASP A 9 8.74 19.73 9.59
C ASP A 9 9.07 18.28 10.01
N ILE A 10 8.96 17.33 9.07
CA ILE A 10 9.34 15.92 9.29
C ILE A 10 10.84 15.78 9.58
N LEU A 11 11.67 16.55 8.92
CA LEU A 11 13.12 16.45 9.02
C LEU A 11 13.68 17.14 10.25
N GLU A 12 13.02 18.20 10.70
CA GLU A 12 13.37 18.89 11.94
C GLU A 12 13.01 18.06 13.18
N PHE A 13 11.95 17.24 13.11
CA PHE A 13 11.41 16.51 14.26
C PHE A 13 12.32 15.36 14.76
N GLU A 14 13.10 14.71 13.91
CA GLU A 14 13.98 13.58 14.30
C GLU A 14 15.47 13.80 13.96
N GLY A 15 15.92 15.01 13.71
CA GLY A 15 17.32 15.28 13.42
C GLY A 15 17.85 14.50 12.19
N VAL A 16 17.02 14.35 11.18
CA VAL A 16 17.40 13.63 9.94
C VAL A 16 18.51 14.39 9.24
N ARG A 17 19.73 13.84 9.29
CA ARG A 17 20.94 14.46 8.70
C ARG A 17 20.93 14.55 7.17
N ASN A 18 20.03 13.83 6.49
CA ASN A 18 20.06 13.77 5.02
C ASN A 18 18.62 13.83 4.44
N SER A 19 18.07 15.03 4.40
CA SER A 19 16.72 15.33 3.87
C SER A 19 16.55 14.91 2.41
N ASN A 20 17.62 15.00 1.59
CA ASN A 20 17.57 14.64 0.18
C ASN A 20 17.28 13.14 0.02
N LYS A 21 17.87 12.28 0.87
CA LYS A 21 17.66 10.83 0.78
C LYS A 21 16.23 10.41 1.17
N VAL A 22 15.58 11.13 2.08
CA VAL A 22 14.16 10.91 2.39
C VAL A 22 13.28 11.31 1.19
N SER A 23 13.60 12.43 0.54
CA SER A 23 12.86 12.86 -0.66
C SER A 23 13.05 11.88 -1.83
N GLU A 24 14.27 11.38 -2.05
CA GLU A 24 14.55 10.36 -3.05
C GLU A 24 13.81 9.05 -2.74
N LEU A 25 13.79 8.62 -1.48
CA LEU A 25 13.05 7.44 -1.01
C LEU A 25 11.55 7.58 -1.30
N LEU A 26 10.94 8.71 -0.92
CA LEU A 26 9.54 8.97 -1.19
C LEU A 26 9.21 8.92 -2.68
N ARG A 27 10.09 9.46 -3.53
CA ARG A 27 9.89 9.38 -4.99
C ARG A 27 9.96 7.95 -5.49
N LEU A 28 10.89 7.12 -5.01
CA LEU A 28 10.96 5.70 -5.38
C LEU A 28 9.67 4.96 -5.00
N ILE A 29 9.14 5.21 -3.79
CA ILE A 29 7.85 4.63 -3.37
C ILE A 29 6.69 5.17 -4.23
N ALA A 30 6.70 6.46 -4.60
CA ALA A 30 5.62 7.07 -5.39
C ALA A 30 5.47 6.50 -6.81
N PHE A 31 6.53 5.91 -7.36
CA PHE A 31 6.48 5.20 -8.64
C PHE A 31 5.93 3.77 -8.54
N GLN A 32 5.79 3.21 -7.33
CA GLN A 32 5.36 1.83 -7.11
C GLN A 32 4.36 1.67 -5.94
N PRO A 33 3.30 2.53 -5.85
CA PRO A 33 2.33 2.38 -4.78
C PRO A 33 1.63 1.02 -4.88
N GLY A 34 1.36 0.39 -3.73
CA GLY A 34 0.72 -0.92 -3.69
C GLY A 34 1.60 -2.10 -4.16
N LYS A 35 2.84 -1.85 -4.59
CA LYS A 35 3.77 -2.93 -4.97
C LYS A 35 4.68 -3.31 -3.83
N GLU A 36 5.16 -4.55 -3.86
CA GLU A 36 6.13 -5.02 -2.87
C GLU A 36 7.45 -4.28 -2.99
N VAL A 37 7.94 -3.81 -1.86
CA VAL A 37 9.16 -3.01 -1.78
C VAL A 37 10.27 -3.80 -1.11
N SER A 38 11.40 -3.92 -1.81
CA SER A 38 12.61 -4.52 -1.27
C SER A 38 13.49 -3.47 -0.62
N LEU A 39 13.74 -3.60 0.70
CA LEU A 39 14.68 -2.73 1.42
C LEU A 39 16.10 -2.81 0.84
N ASP A 40 16.51 -3.98 0.33
CA ASP A 40 17.82 -4.18 -0.32
C ASP A 40 17.91 -3.38 -1.63
N GLU A 41 16.86 -3.37 -2.42
CA GLU A 41 16.80 -2.60 -3.66
C GLU A 41 16.84 -1.09 -3.38
N LEU A 42 15.99 -0.61 -2.44
CA LEU A 42 15.97 0.79 -2.05
C LEU A 42 17.34 1.24 -1.50
N SER A 43 17.97 0.42 -0.68
CA SER A 43 19.29 0.76 -0.10
C SER A 43 20.36 0.92 -1.18
N ARG A 44 20.38 0.06 -2.20
CA ARG A 44 21.29 0.17 -3.34
C ARG A 44 21.01 1.43 -4.17
N ASN A 45 19.74 1.68 -4.50
CA ASN A 45 19.33 2.84 -5.29
C ASN A 45 19.69 4.17 -4.60
N LEU A 46 19.56 4.21 -3.28
CA LEU A 46 19.80 5.42 -2.48
C LEU A 46 21.25 5.57 -2.02
N GLY A 47 22.06 4.52 -2.10
CA GLY A 47 23.45 4.52 -1.58
C GLY A 47 23.52 4.67 -0.06
N ILE A 48 22.54 4.14 0.68
CA ILE A 48 22.47 4.16 2.14
C ILE A 48 22.22 2.75 2.69
N SER A 49 22.43 2.55 4.00
CA SER A 49 22.22 1.25 4.60
C SER A 49 20.74 0.86 4.65
N LYS A 50 20.45 -0.45 4.60
CA LYS A 50 19.10 -1.01 4.76
C LYS A 50 18.43 -0.54 6.05
N ASN A 51 19.15 -0.49 7.16
CA ASN A 51 18.63 0.00 8.44
C ASN A 51 18.24 1.49 8.37
N THR A 52 18.98 2.29 7.58
CA THR A 52 18.64 3.71 7.36
C THR A 52 17.37 3.84 6.53
N VAL A 53 17.19 3.00 5.50
CA VAL A 53 15.97 2.97 4.69
C VAL A 53 14.77 2.61 5.57
N ASP A 54 14.88 1.53 6.36
CA ASP A 54 13.78 1.07 7.23
C ASP A 54 13.39 2.15 8.26
N ARG A 55 14.39 2.80 8.87
CA ARG A 55 14.14 3.93 9.78
C ARG A 55 13.44 5.11 9.10
N TYR A 56 13.78 5.43 7.85
CA TYR A 56 13.10 6.50 7.12
C TYR A 56 11.67 6.12 6.75
N LEU A 57 11.42 4.86 6.38
CA LEU A 57 10.06 4.37 6.13
C LEU A 57 9.21 4.38 7.40
N ASP A 58 9.78 3.99 8.56
CA ASP A 58 9.10 4.07 9.85
C ASP A 58 8.76 5.53 10.23
N LEU A 59 9.70 6.46 10.02
CA LEU A 59 9.45 7.89 10.22
C LEU A 59 8.29 8.38 9.35
N LEU A 60 8.31 8.07 8.06
CA LEU A 60 7.27 8.50 7.12
C LEU A 60 5.88 7.92 7.45
N GLN A 61 5.82 6.75 8.09
CA GLN A 61 4.57 6.21 8.65
C GLN A 61 4.11 7.00 9.88
N LYS A 62 5.02 7.27 10.82
CA LYS A 62 4.70 8.02 12.06
C LYS A 62 4.17 9.42 11.78
N VAL A 63 4.61 10.04 10.68
CA VAL A 63 4.13 11.36 10.26
C VAL A 63 3.01 11.29 9.20
N PHE A 64 2.38 10.13 9.06
CA PHE A 64 1.19 9.93 8.22
C PHE A 64 1.36 10.31 6.75
N VAL A 65 2.54 10.11 6.17
CA VAL A 65 2.77 10.28 4.73
C VAL A 65 2.48 9.00 3.98
N ILE A 66 2.94 7.87 4.52
CA ILE A 66 2.71 6.54 3.96
C ILE A 66 2.15 5.58 5.00
N GLN A 67 1.45 4.56 4.53
CA GLN A 67 1.00 3.41 5.31
C GLN A 67 1.71 2.16 4.84
N ARG A 68 2.32 1.44 5.76
CA ARG A 68 2.90 0.11 5.50
C ARG A 68 1.85 -0.97 5.67
N VAL A 69 1.81 -1.91 4.74
CA VAL A 69 0.98 -3.13 4.78
C VAL A 69 1.89 -4.32 4.59
N ASN A 70 1.82 -5.28 5.52
CA ASN A 70 2.65 -6.49 5.49
C ASN A 70 1.94 -7.62 4.73
N GLY A 71 2.72 -8.61 4.29
CA GLY A 71 2.16 -9.81 3.68
C GLY A 71 1.50 -10.71 4.73
N PHE A 72 0.32 -11.25 4.39
CA PHE A 72 -0.38 -12.25 5.18
C PHE A 72 0.21 -13.63 4.94
N SER A 73 0.41 -14.43 5.99
CA SER A 73 0.74 -15.84 5.86
C SER A 73 0.34 -16.64 7.09
N ARG A 74 -0.34 -17.74 6.87
CA ARG A 74 -0.41 -18.90 7.79
C ARG A 74 0.48 -20.04 7.32
N ASN A 75 1.06 -19.94 6.11
CA ASN A 75 1.93 -20.95 5.52
C ASN A 75 3.19 -20.32 4.90
N LEU A 76 4.20 -20.02 5.72
CA LEU A 76 5.45 -19.36 5.33
C LEU A 76 6.25 -20.08 4.21
N ARG A 77 5.94 -21.35 3.92
CA ARG A 77 6.59 -22.09 2.81
C ARG A 77 6.04 -21.73 1.44
N LYS A 78 4.80 -21.27 1.35
CA LYS A 78 4.10 -20.99 0.10
C LYS A 78 3.80 -19.49 -0.11
N GLU A 79 3.78 -18.72 0.96
CA GLU A 79 3.34 -17.33 0.97
C GLU A 79 4.48 -16.38 1.27
N VAL A 80 4.49 -15.22 0.59
CA VAL A 80 5.57 -14.24 0.69
C VAL A 80 5.22 -13.20 1.75
N THR A 81 6.05 -13.09 2.80
CA THR A 81 5.87 -12.12 3.88
C THR A 81 7.08 -11.20 4.07
N ARG A 82 8.14 -11.42 3.29
CA ARG A 82 9.42 -10.71 3.48
C ARG A 82 9.41 -9.26 3.06
N HIS A 83 8.49 -8.88 2.18
CA HIS A 83 8.37 -7.53 1.66
C HIS A 83 7.09 -6.89 2.19
N ALA A 84 7.06 -5.58 2.21
CA ALA A 84 5.87 -4.80 2.53
C ALA A 84 5.41 -4.02 1.31
N ARG A 85 4.11 -3.68 1.26
CA ARG A 85 3.56 -2.68 0.34
C ARG A 85 3.43 -1.36 1.08
N TYR A 86 3.58 -0.26 0.35
CA TYR A 86 3.42 1.08 0.89
C TYR A 86 2.39 1.84 0.08
N TYR A 87 1.47 2.48 0.79
CA TYR A 87 0.41 3.31 0.23
C TYR A 87 0.57 4.73 0.73
N PHE A 88 0.29 5.72 -0.10
CA PHE A 88 0.26 7.11 0.33
C PHE A 88 -1.08 7.42 0.99
N LEU A 89 -1.07 8.11 2.14
CA LEU A 89 -2.30 8.51 2.80
C LEU A 89 -3.14 9.47 1.97
N ASP A 90 -2.49 10.16 1.02
CA ASP A 90 -3.13 11.07 0.07
C ASP A 90 -2.51 10.93 -1.33
N ASN A 91 -3.35 10.69 -2.35
CA ASN A 91 -2.92 10.59 -3.75
C ASN A 91 -2.33 11.90 -4.29
N GLY A 92 -2.70 13.05 -3.74
CA GLY A 92 -2.15 14.36 -4.12
C GLY A 92 -0.68 14.47 -3.74
N ILE A 93 -0.29 13.95 -2.57
CA ILE A 93 1.13 13.87 -2.16
C ILE A 93 1.90 13.00 -3.15
N ARG A 94 1.41 11.81 -3.44
CA ARG A 94 2.02 10.91 -4.44
C ARG A 94 2.17 11.59 -5.81
N ASN A 95 1.10 12.22 -6.31
CA ASN A 95 1.10 12.90 -7.60
C ASN A 95 2.09 14.07 -7.64
N ALA A 96 2.22 14.83 -6.55
CA ALA A 96 3.20 15.91 -6.43
C ALA A 96 4.65 15.40 -6.49
N LEU A 97 4.95 14.25 -5.85
CA LEU A 97 6.28 13.66 -5.85
C LEU A 97 6.74 13.22 -7.23
N ILE A 98 5.83 12.71 -8.08
CA ILE A 98 6.13 12.28 -9.45
C ILE A 98 5.77 13.34 -10.50
N ASN A 99 5.31 14.52 -10.06
CA ASN A 99 4.87 15.62 -10.91
C ASN A 99 3.83 15.21 -11.97
N ASN A 100 2.84 14.41 -11.55
CA ASN A 100 1.79 13.91 -12.45
C ASN A 100 0.40 14.30 -11.95
N PHE A 101 -0.13 15.41 -12.42
CA PHE A 101 -1.48 15.90 -12.17
C PHE A 101 -2.37 15.86 -13.43
N ASN A 102 -2.00 15.03 -14.40
CA ASN A 102 -2.78 14.86 -15.60
C ASN A 102 -4.19 14.32 -15.28
N PRO A 103 -5.21 14.68 -16.08
CA PRO A 103 -6.54 14.08 -15.98
C PRO A 103 -6.48 12.56 -16.07
N LEU A 104 -7.41 11.87 -15.41
CA LEU A 104 -7.44 10.41 -15.36
C LEU A 104 -7.40 9.77 -16.76
N THR A 105 -8.05 10.38 -17.74
CA THR A 105 -8.10 9.91 -19.14
C THR A 105 -6.73 9.87 -19.84
N MET A 106 -5.75 10.61 -19.30
CA MET A 106 -4.39 10.70 -19.87
C MET A 106 -3.35 9.93 -19.01
N ARG A 107 -3.80 9.16 -18.01
CA ARG A 107 -2.92 8.45 -17.08
C ARG A 107 -2.90 6.95 -17.36
N SER A 108 -1.71 6.36 -17.27
CA SER A 108 -1.50 4.91 -17.36
C SER A 108 -1.58 4.21 -15.99
N ASP A 109 -1.49 4.97 -14.88
CA ASP A 109 -1.40 4.49 -13.51
C ASP A 109 -2.73 4.62 -12.72
N ILE A 110 -3.87 4.63 -13.43
CA ILE A 110 -5.19 4.79 -12.79
C ILE A 110 -5.49 3.63 -11.83
N GLY A 111 -5.08 2.40 -12.19
CA GLY A 111 -5.28 1.22 -11.34
C GLY A 111 -4.59 1.38 -9.99
N GLU A 112 -3.33 1.78 -10.00
CA GLU A 112 -2.54 2.03 -8.79
C GLU A 112 -3.09 3.20 -7.96
N LEU A 113 -3.56 4.28 -8.61
CA LEU A 113 -4.23 5.38 -7.92
C LEU A 113 -5.53 4.95 -7.26
N TRP A 114 -6.32 4.13 -7.95
CA TRP A 114 -7.56 3.58 -7.43
C TRP A 114 -7.30 2.69 -6.22
N GLU A 115 -6.40 1.73 -6.35
CA GLU A 115 -6.01 0.83 -5.26
C GLU A 115 -5.54 1.64 -4.04
N ASN A 116 -4.63 2.60 -4.25
CA ASN A 116 -4.14 3.45 -3.16
C ASN A 116 -5.28 4.24 -2.49
N TYR A 117 -6.18 4.83 -3.28
CA TYR A 117 -7.29 5.61 -2.77
C TYR A 117 -8.24 4.75 -1.93
N VAL A 118 -8.73 3.66 -2.50
CA VAL A 118 -9.80 2.88 -1.85
C VAL A 118 -9.30 2.13 -0.61
N ILE A 119 -8.05 1.67 -0.60
CA ILE A 119 -7.42 1.06 0.58
C ILE A 119 -7.23 2.10 1.70
N MET A 120 -6.80 3.32 1.38
CA MET A 120 -6.66 4.38 2.39
C MET A 120 -8.00 4.81 2.97
N GLU A 121 -9.05 4.94 2.15
CA GLU A 121 -10.40 5.21 2.64
C GLU A 121 -10.92 4.06 3.51
N ARG A 122 -10.61 2.81 3.17
CA ARG A 122 -10.96 1.65 4.01
C ARG A 122 -10.31 1.69 5.39
N ILE A 123 -9.03 2.03 5.47
CA ILE A 123 -8.32 2.17 6.76
C ILE A 123 -8.96 3.29 7.61
N LYS A 124 -9.31 4.42 6.99
CA LYS A 124 -10.01 5.53 7.68
C LYS A 124 -11.38 5.08 8.18
N PHE A 125 -12.16 4.39 7.35
CA PHE A 125 -13.45 3.82 7.75
C PHE A 125 -13.31 2.88 8.94
N GLN A 126 -12.35 1.94 8.91
CA GLN A 126 -12.08 1.04 10.04
C GLN A 126 -11.78 1.82 11.33
N SER A 127 -10.99 2.89 11.22
CA SER A 127 -10.65 3.74 12.36
C SER A 127 -11.86 4.51 12.92
N TYR A 128 -12.69 5.08 12.04
CA TYR A 128 -13.84 5.89 12.45
C TYR A 128 -14.98 5.05 13.02
N THR A 129 -15.16 3.84 12.51
CA THR A 129 -16.23 2.92 12.96
C THR A 129 -15.77 1.97 14.07
N ASN A 130 -14.50 2.05 14.51
CA ASN A 130 -13.89 1.10 15.44
C ASN A 130 -13.99 -0.37 14.94
N LEU A 131 -13.92 -0.57 13.63
CA LEU A 131 -13.87 -1.92 13.06
C LEU A 131 -12.47 -2.51 13.27
N HIS A 132 -12.33 -3.35 14.29
CA HIS A 132 -11.07 -4.02 14.59
C HIS A 132 -10.71 -5.02 13.49
N SER A 133 -9.60 -4.77 12.81
CA SER A 133 -9.04 -5.63 11.77
C SER A 133 -7.52 -5.56 11.75
N LEU A 134 -6.88 -6.71 11.56
CA LEU A 134 -5.49 -6.76 11.15
C LEU A 134 -5.45 -6.79 9.62
N ASN A 135 -4.67 -5.91 9.04
CA ASN A 135 -4.72 -5.63 7.61
C ASN A 135 -3.43 -6.07 6.92
N TYR A 136 -3.58 -6.76 5.78
CA TYR A 136 -2.48 -7.35 5.04
C TYR A 136 -2.75 -7.30 3.54
N PHE A 137 -1.73 -7.59 2.73
CA PHE A 137 -1.90 -8.13 1.37
C PHE A 137 -1.53 -9.62 1.37
N TRP A 138 -1.86 -10.34 0.31
CA TRP A 138 -1.45 -11.73 0.19
C TRP A 138 -0.82 -12.02 -1.17
N ARG A 139 0.25 -12.82 -1.18
CA ARG A 139 0.92 -13.24 -2.40
C ARG A 139 1.61 -14.59 -2.22
N THR A 140 1.66 -15.36 -3.31
CA THR A 140 2.42 -16.61 -3.39
C THR A 140 3.69 -16.44 -4.22
N TYR A 141 4.61 -17.37 -4.10
CA TYR A 141 5.80 -17.44 -4.98
C TYR A 141 5.43 -17.65 -6.46
N GLN A 142 4.24 -18.23 -6.76
CA GLN A 142 3.70 -18.39 -8.11
C GLN A 142 2.96 -17.15 -8.62
N GLN A 143 3.13 -16.00 -7.96
CA GLN A 143 2.58 -14.71 -8.36
C GLN A 143 1.04 -14.62 -8.32
N GLN A 144 0.35 -15.51 -7.58
CA GLN A 144 -1.05 -15.27 -7.23
C GLN A 144 -1.09 -14.25 -6.11
N GLU A 145 -1.94 -13.24 -6.20
CA GLU A 145 -2.01 -12.15 -5.23
C GLU A 145 -3.45 -11.72 -4.94
N ILE A 146 -3.62 -11.07 -3.79
CA ILE A 146 -4.82 -10.37 -3.36
C ILE A 146 -4.37 -9.03 -2.77
N ASP A 147 -5.02 -7.95 -3.17
CA ASP A 147 -4.58 -6.59 -2.84
C ASP A 147 -4.77 -6.28 -1.35
N TRP A 148 -5.87 -6.75 -0.75
CA TRP A 148 -6.20 -6.44 0.63
C TRP A 148 -6.85 -7.61 1.36
N ILE A 149 -6.34 -7.92 2.55
CA ILE A 149 -6.87 -8.94 3.45
C ILE A 149 -7.18 -8.29 4.79
N GLU A 150 -8.34 -8.56 5.32
CA GLU A 150 -8.74 -8.21 6.67
C GLU A 150 -8.90 -9.48 7.52
N ASP A 151 -8.13 -9.59 8.59
CA ASP A 151 -8.34 -10.60 9.64
C ASP A 151 -9.15 -9.96 10.77
N ARG A 152 -10.40 -10.34 10.87
CA ARG A 152 -11.35 -9.85 11.87
C ARG A 152 -11.66 -10.97 12.87
N GLY A 153 -10.83 -11.08 13.90
CA GLY A 153 -10.99 -12.09 14.92
C GLY A 153 -10.85 -13.53 14.41
N GLY A 154 -9.97 -13.74 13.42
CA GLY A 154 -9.71 -15.04 12.81
C GLY A 154 -10.54 -15.33 11.56
N LYS A 155 -11.59 -14.57 11.27
CA LYS A 155 -12.31 -14.63 9.99
C LYS A 155 -11.63 -13.75 8.96
N LEU A 156 -11.36 -14.31 7.78
CA LEU A 156 -10.63 -13.65 6.71
C LEU A 156 -11.59 -13.11 5.65
N TYR A 157 -11.35 -11.86 5.28
CA TYR A 157 -12.01 -11.17 4.19
C TYR A 157 -10.95 -10.73 3.19
N ALA A 158 -11.12 -11.09 1.94
CA ALA A 158 -10.17 -10.85 0.86
C ALA A 158 -10.80 -9.91 -0.18
N PHE A 159 -10.07 -8.87 -0.57
CA PHE A 159 -10.56 -7.85 -1.48
C PHE A 159 -9.56 -7.60 -2.60
N GLU A 160 -10.08 -7.53 -3.81
CA GLU A 160 -9.34 -7.20 -5.02
C GLU A 160 -9.81 -5.85 -5.54
N CYS A 161 -8.91 -4.89 -5.72
CA CYS A 161 -9.25 -3.53 -6.15
C CYS A 161 -9.11 -3.39 -7.67
N LYS A 162 -10.20 -3.09 -8.39
CA LYS A 162 -10.19 -2.94 -9.85
C LYS A 162 -10.85 -1.62 -10.26
N TRP A 163 -10.14 -0.81 -11.04
CA TRP A 163 -10.69 0.38 -11.66
C TRP A 163 -11.72 0.06 -12.74
N LYS A 164 -11.48 -1.01 -13.52
CA LYS A 164 -12.38 -1.44 -14.60
C LYS A 164 -13.23 -2.61 -14.17
N GLU A 165 -14.53 -2.54 -14.49
CA GLU A 165 -15.54 -3.55 -14.12
C GLU A 165 -15.68 -4.69 -15.13
N ASP A 166 -15.09 -4.57 -16.31
CA ASP A 166 -15.26 -5.47 -17.45
C ASP A 166 -14.57 -6.84 -17.29
N ARG A 167 -13.83 -7.06 -16.20
CA ARG A 167 -13.13 -8.30 -15.94
C ARG A 167 -13.79 -9.10 -14.84
N LYS A 168 -14.22 -10.32 -15.15
CA LYS A 168 -14.58 -11.32 -14.13
C LYS A 168 -13.33 -11.72 -13.36
N VAL A 169 -13.10 -11.09 -12.24
CA VAL A 169 -12.01 -11.43 -11.32
C VAL A 169 -12.45 -12.66 -10.52
N LYS A 170 -11.63 -13.72 -10.58
CA LYS A 170 -11.85 -14.94 -9.80
C LYS A 170 -10.94 -14.93 -8.59
N VAL A 171 -11.42 -15.51 -7.49
CA VAL A 171 -10.56 -15.75 -6.33
C VAL A 171 -9.35 -16.60 -6.75
N PRO A 172 -8.13 -16.24 -6.36
CA PRO A 172 -6.94 -17.03 -6.65
C PRO A 172 -7.07 -18.46 -6.11
N SER A 173 -6.75 -19.45 -6.94
CA SER A 173 -6.97 -20.87 -6.59
C SER A 173 -6.19 -21.31 -5.35
N ALA A 174 -4.97 -20.80 -5.16
CA ALA A 174 -4.17 -21.10 -3.98
C ALA A 174 -4.77 -20.48 -2.69
N TRP A 175 -5.41 -19.30 -2.80
CA TRP A 175 -6.15 -18.69 -1.70
C TRP A 175 -7.38 -19.52 -1.32
N ALA A 176 -8.21 -19.84 -2.31
CA ALA A 176 -9.43 -20.63 -2.08
C ALA A 176 -9.15 -22.02 -1.46
N GLN A 177 -8.02 -22.63 -1.82
CA GLN A 177 -7.58 -23.90 -1.23
C GLN A 177 -7.04 -23.75 0.20
N ALA A 178 -6.29 -22.68 0.47
CA ALA A 178 -5.66 -22.46 1.76
C ALA A 178 -6.65 -21.90 2.82
N TYR A 179 -7.62 -21.10 2.37
CA TYR A 179 -8.55 -20.36 3.22
C TYR A 179 -10.00 -20.49 2.72
N PRO A 180 -10.58 -21.71 2.69
CA PRO A 180 -11.91 -21.96 2.09
C PRO A 180 -13.06 -21.23 2.79
N GLU A 181 -12.90 -20.89 4.08
CA GLU A 181 -13.90 -20.15 4.86
C GLU A 181 -13.80 -18.62 4.68
N SER A 182 -12.87 -18.13 3.85
CA SER A 182 -12.71 -16.70 3.61
C SER A 182 -13.77 -16.17 2.65
N GLU A 183 -14.18 -14.91 2.86
CA GLU A 183 -15.02 -14.20 1.90
C GLU A 183 -14.13 -13.47 0.89
N PHE A 184 -14.53 -13.44 -0.40
CA PHE A 184 -13.82 -12.73 -1.44
C PHE A 184 -14.74 -11.75 -2.17
N GLN A 185 -14.29 -10.50 -2.30
CA GLN A 185 -15.04 -9.45 -2.98
C GLN A 185 -14.12 -8.63 -3.89
N VAL A 186 -14.67 -8.17 -5.03
CA VAL A 186 -13.99 -7.22 -5.92
C VAL A 186 -14.54 -5.82 -5.66
N ILE A 187 -13.64 -4.87 -5.41
CA ILE A 187 -13.97 -3.47 -5.14
C ILE A 187 -13.70 -2.65 -6.39
N THR A 188 -14.76 -2.03 -6.89
CA THR A 188 -14.77 -1.23 -8.13
C THR A 188 -15.40 0.15 -7.87
N PRO A 189 -15.30 1.10 -8.80
CA PRO A 189 -15.97 2.39 -8.68
C PRO A 189 -17.49 2.32 -8.47
N SER A 190 -18.15 1.21 -8.82
CA SER A 190 -19.61 1.06 -8.65
C SER A 190 -20.02 0.62 -7.26
N ASN A 191 -19.16 -0.06 -6.49
CA ASN A 191 -19.52 -0.64 -5.18
C ASN A 191 -18.65 -0.20 -4.01
N TYR A 192 -17.60 0.59 -4.25
CA TYR A 192 -16.64 0.95 -3.19
C TYR A 192 -17.25 1.74 -2.04
N LEU A 193 -18.28 2.55 -2.30
CA LEU A 193 -18.93 3.34 -1.26
C LEU A 193 -19.49 2.45 -0.15
N GLU A 194 -20.12 1.34 -0.47
CA GLU A 194 -20.63 0.37 0.51
C GLU A 194 -19.51 -0.26 1.36
N TRP A 195 -18.27 -0.23 0.83
CA TRP A 195 -17.11 -0.79 1.51
C TRP A 195 -16.42 0.20 2.45
N ILE A 196 -16.61 1.50 2.24
CA ILE A 196 -15.95 2.59 2.98
C ILE A 196 -16.90 3.52 3.75
N THR A 197 -18.20 3.20 3.78
CA THR A 197 -19.22 4.01 4.51
C THR A 197 -20.08 3.21 5.52
#